data_ea24f1f7f4808d7972240b545ba3eeb4
#
_entry.id   ea24f1f7f4808d7972240b545ba3eeb4
#
_cell.length_a   1.000
_cell.length_b   1.000
_cell.length_c   1.000
_cell.angle_alpha   90.00
_cell.angle_beta   90.00
_cell.angle_gamma   90.00
#
_symmetry.space_group_name_H-M   'P 1'
#
loop_
_entity.id
_entity.type
_entity.pdbx_description
1 polymer ?
#
loop_
_entity_poly.entity_id
_entity_poly.type
_entity_poly.pdbx_seq_one_letter_code
_entity_poly.pdbx_strand_id
1 'polypeptide(L)'
;MRSYVSHLECAYSGERFDRGIIHTTSTIGKPIVVKYDLQRLSKEITRSSIKDSRKPGFWRYSPLLPVTSEENIVSLGEVITPLIRLENLSTILGFEAESVFIKDESRLPTGSFKARGLGMAVSMAKELGIRHLSIPTNGNAGSALAAYASRAGIRCTVLCPDNTPEINIRETQIQGASTHIVNGLIGECGSIISDGMEHVDWFAVSTLKEPYRIEGKKTMGLELAEQMDWNLPDVIFYPTGGGTGIIGMWKCFHELKE
;
A
#
# COMPACT_ATOMS: atom_id res chain seq x y z
N MET A 1 19.13 -0.58 -7.71
CA MET A 1 18.27 -1.76 -7.39
C MET A 1 17.78 -2.35 -8.71
N ARG A 2 17.74 -3.69 -8.87
CA ARG A 2 17.16 -4.32 -10.08
C ARG A 2 15.64 -4.31 -9.98
N SER A 3 14.94 -3.84 -11.02
CA SER A 3 13.48 -3.92 -11.11
C SER A 3 13.07 -5.10 -11.99
N TYR A 4 12.08 -5.84 -11.55
CA TYR A 4 11.45 -6.92 -12.30
C TYR A 4 10.07 -6.52 -12.84
N VAL A 5 9.70 -5.25 -12.73
CA VAL A 5 8.47 -4.73 -13.35
C VAL A 5 8.59 -4.84 -14.86
N SER A 6 7.65 -5.52 -15.49
CA SER A 6 7.55 -5.62 -16.94
C SER A 6 6.74 -4.45 -17.52
N HIS A 7 5.53 -4.25 -17.04
CA HIS A 7 4.60 -3.20 -17.49
C HIS A 7 3.52 -2.93 -16.43
N LEU A 8 2.66 -1.97 -16.70
CA LEU A 8 1.40 -1.79 -15.98
C LEU A 8 0.26 -2.32 -16.85
N GLU A 9 -0.82 -2.82 -16.23
CA GLU A 9 -1.92 -3.46 -16.97
C GLU A 9 -3.26 -3.10 -16.35
N CYS A 10 -4.25 -2.80 -17.18
CA CYS A 10 -5.64 -2.66 -16.75
C CYS A 10 -6.14 -4.00 -16.17
N ALA A 11 -6.61 -4.00 -14.95
CA ALA A 11 -7.11 -5.21 -14.28
C ALA A 11 -8.35 -5.83 -14.94
N TYR A 12 -9.01 -5.12 -15.84
CA TYR A 12 -10.22 -5.57 -16.53
C TYR A 12 -10.01 -5.89 -18.01
N SER A 13 -9.40 -4.97 -18.77
CA SER A 13 -9.26 -5.11 -20.23
C SER A 13 -7.94 -5.75 -20.68
N GLY A 14 -6.94 -5.83 -19.79
CA GLY A 14 -5.59 -6.26 -20.15
C GLY A 14 -4.81 -5.20 -20.96
N GLU A 15 -5.33 -3.98 -21.09
CA GLU A 15 -4.63 -2.87 -21.73
C GLU A 15 -3.31 -2.59 -21.00
N ARG A 16 -2.21 -2.46 -21.75
CA ARG A 16 -0.87 -2.29 -21.21
C ARG A 16 -0.42 -0.84 -21.23
N PHE A 17 0.34 -0.47 -20.23
CA PHE A 17 0.89 0.86 -20.04
C PHE A 17 2.38 0.78 -19.70
N ASP A 18 3.12 1.79 -20.13
CA ASP A 18 4.54 1.87 -19.84
C ASP A 18 4.80 2.20 -18.37
N ARG A 19 5.81 1.53 -17.80
CA ARG A 19 6.34 1.90 -16.48
C ARG A 19 7.14 3.21 -16.56
N GLY A 20 7.19 3.95 -15.46
CA GLY A 20 7.95 5.21 -15.40
C GLY A 20 7.18 6.42 -15.95
N ILE A 21 5.93 6.23 -16.33
CA ILE A 21 4.97 7.28 -16.69
C ILE A 21 3.89 7.34 -15.61
N ILE A 22 3.38 8.53 -15.37
CA ILE A 22 2.30 8.74 -14.40
C ILE A 22 0.99 8.21 -14.97
N HIS A 23 0.40 7.26 -14.26
CA HIS A 23 -0.93 6.70 -14.56
C HIS A 23 -1.82 6.73 -13.33
N THR A 24 -3.09 6.98 -13.54
CA THR A 24 -4.14 6.86 -12.51
C THR A 24 -4.99 5.62 -12.74
N THR A 25 -5.90 5.67 -13.70
CA THR A 25 -6.75 4.56 -14.13
C THR A 25 -6.54 4.29 -15.64
N SER A 26 -7.01 3.15 -16.11
CA SER A 26 -6.99 2.80 -17.54
C SER A 26 -7.90 3.72 -18.34
N THR A 27 -7.82 3.64 -19.69
CA THR A 27 -8.66 4.41 -20.62
C THR A 27 -10.17 4.21 -20.39
N ILE A 28 -10.57 3.08 -19.82
CA ILE A 28 -11.96 2.77 -19.44
C ILE A 28 -12.25 3.01 -17.93
N GLY A 29 -11.40 3.78 -17.24
CA GLY A 29 -11.59 4.14 -15.83
C GLY A 29 -11.43 2.99 -14.82
N LYS A 30 -10.81 1.88 -15.20
CA LYS A 30 -10.57 0.71 -14.31
C LYS A 30 -9.20 0.77 -13.66
N PRO A 31 -9.03 0.09 -12.50
CA PRO A 31 -7.73 0.02 -11.82
C PRO A 31 -6.62 -0.54 -12.71
N ILE A 32 -5.44 0.02 -12.56
CA ILE A 32 -4.20 -0.46 -13.17
C ILE A 32 -3.40 -1.20 -12.11
N VAL A 33 -2.79 -2.32 -12.49
CA VAL A 33 -1.94 -3.15 -11.63
C VAL A 33 -0.53 -3.26 -12.21
N VAL A 34 0.45 -3.40 -11.34
CA VAL A 34 1.85 -3.62 -11.74
C VAL A 34 2.04 -5.10 -12.10
N LYS A 35 2.67 -5.37 -13.23
CA LYS A 35 3.05 -6.72 -13.67
C LYS A 35 4.56 -6.91 -13.60
N TYR A 36 4.97 -8.12 -13.25
CA TYR A 36 6.38 -8.50 -13.09
C TYR A 36 6.77 -9.60 -14.08
N ASP A 37 8.03 -9.61 -14.44
CA ASP A 37 8.66 -10.75 -15.10
C ASP A 37 9.01 -11.79 -14.02
N LEU A 38 8.01 -12.60 -13.67
CA LEU A 38 8.12 -13.60 -12.59
C LEU A 38 9.06 -14.73 -12.98
N GLN A 39 9.15 -15.08 -14.25
CA GLN A 39 10.10 -16.11 -14.73
C GLN A 39 11.54 -15.70 -14.54
N ARG A 40 11.86 -14.42 -14.78
CA ARG A 40 13.19 -13.90 -14.52
C ARG A 40 13.44 -13.75 -13.02
N LEU A 41 12.45 -13.24 -12.30
CA LEU A 41 12.53 -13.04 -10.86
C LEU A 41 12.81 -14.36 -10.13
N SER A 42 12.10 -15.45 -10.46
CA SER A 42 12.28 -16.74 -9.81
C SER A 42 13.65 -17.39 -10.03
N LYS A 43 14.35 -17.00 -11.11
CA LYS A 43 15.72 -17.46 -11.37
C LYS A 43 16.77 -16.66 -10.58
N GLU A 44 16.49 -15.41 -10.25
CA GLU A 44 17.47 -14.50 -9.66
C GLU A 44 17.25 -14.27 -8.16
N ILE A 45 16.03 -14.45 -7.66
CA ILE A 45 15.65 -14.19 -6.26
C ILE A 45 15.20 -15.48 -5.59
N THR A 46 15.79 -15.77 -4.45
CA THR A 46 15.47 -16.95 -3.63
C THR A 46 14.88 -16.55 -2.28
N ARG A 47 14.21 -17.48 -1.60
CA ARG A 47 13.69 -17.28 -0.24
C ARG A 47 14.82 -16.87 0.73
N SER A 48 16.01 -17.47 0.60
CA SER A 48 17.17 -17.11 1.42
C SER A 48 17.66 -15.69 1.13
N SER A 49 17.72 -15.25 -0.13
CA SER A 49 18.12 -13.88 -0.47
C SER A 49 17.18 -12.81 0.07
N ILE A 50 15.89 -13.12 0.21
CA ILE A 50 14.91 -12.25 0.87
C ILE A 50 15.16 -12.24 2.39
N LYS A 51 15.32 -13.40 3.00
CA LYS A 51 15.59 -13.55 4.44
C LYS A 51 16.87 -12.82 4.87
N ASP A 52 17.90 -12.91 4.05
CA ASP A 52 19.23 -12.30 4.30
C ASP A 52 19.29 -10.81 3.92
N SER A 53 18.20 -10.24 3.42
CA SER A 53 18.13 -8.82 3.07
C SER A 53 18.36 -7.94 4.29
N ARG A 54 19.28 -6.97 4.17
CA ARG A 54 19.58 -5.97 5.21
C ARG A 54 18.58 -4.81 5.24
N LYS A 55 17.63 -4.75 4.30
CA LYS A 55 16.63 -3.68 4.26
C LYS A 55 15.61 -3.86 5.37
N PRO A 56 15.24 -2.77 6.08
CA PRO A 56 14.33 -2.86 7.21
C PRO A 56 12.88 -3.11 6.75
N GLY A 57 12.10 -3.78 7.58
CA GLY A 57 10.67 -3.98 7.42
C GLY A 57 10.31 -4.59 6.07
N PHE A 58 9.21 -4.14 5.51
CA PHE A 58 8.72 -4.67 4.24
C PHE A 58 9.59 -4.28 3.01
N TRP A 59 10.54 -3.36 3.15
CA TRP A 59 11.47 -3.02 2.08
C TRP A 59 12.44 -4.17 1.73
N ARG A 60 12.56 -5.18 2.59
CA ARG A 60 13.30 -6.40 2.28
C ARG A 60 12.78 -7.12 1.04
N TYR A 61 11.51 -6.93 0.73
CA TYR A 61 10.85 -7.48 -0.47
C TYR A 61 11.03 -6.58 -1.71
N SER A 62 11.93 -5.63 -1.69
CA SER A 62 12.12 -4.67 -2.79
C SER A 62 12.29 -5.28 -4.18
N PRO A 63 12.82 -6.50 -4.38
CA PRO A 63 12.82 -7.13 -5.70
C PRO A 63 11.41 -7.40 -6.27
N LEU A 64 10.43 -7.57 -5.39
CA LEU A 64 9.02 -7.78 -5.74
C LEU A 64 8.20 -6.48 -5.71
N LEU A 65 8.84 -5.32 -5.66
CA LEU A 65 8.20 -4.03 -5.55
C LEU A 65 8.56 -3.13 -6.75
N PRO A 66 7.73 -2.12 -7.07
CA PRO A 66 7.91 -1.33 -8.29
C PRO A 66 9.04 -0.30 -8.21
N VAL A 67 9.50 0.12 -7.03
CA VAL A 67 10.57 1.11 -6.86
C VAL A 67 11.87 0.60 -7.47
N THR A 68 12.50 1.39 -8.33
CA THR A 68 13.70 1.00 -9.07
C THR A 68 15.01 1.49 -8.44
N SER A 69 14.97 2.57 -7.66
CA SER A 69 16.14 3.16 -6.99
C SER A 69 15.95 3.23 -5.47
N GLU A 70 17.02 2.91 -4.72
CA GLU A 70 17.00 2.99 -3.26
C GLU A 70 16.82 4.42 -2.72
N GLU A 71 17.31 5.41 -3.45
CA GLU A 71 17.17 6.83 -3.10
C GLU A 71 15.70 7.31 -3.13
N ASN A 72 14.84 6.60 -3.85
CA ASN A 72 13.41 6.89 -3.93
C ASN A 72 12.59 6.21 -2.83
N ILE A 73 13.18 5.27 -2.09
CA ILE A 73 12.52 4.66 -0.95
C ILE A 73 12.29 5.71 0.14
N VAL A 74 11.03 5.94 0.48
CA VAL A 74 10.62 6.80 1.58
C VAL A 74 10.20 5.90 2.74
N SER A 75 11.02 5.85 3.77
CA SER A 75 10.81 5.00 4.95
C SER A 75 10.63 5.84 6.21
N LEU A 76 9.75 5.39 7.08
CA LEU A 76 9.53 5.88 8.43
C LEU A 76 9.95 4.84 9.49
N GLY A 77 10.76 3.84 9.10
CA GLY A 77 11.22 2.78 10.00
C GLY A 77 10.21 1.64 10.14
N GLU A 78 9.62 1.23 9.02
CA GLU A 78 8.71 0.09 8.98
C GLU A 78 9.36 -1.17 9.54
N VAL A 79 8.57 -1.96 10.25
CA VAL A 79 8.99 -3.24 10.82
C VAL A 79 8.28 -4.40 10.13
N ILE A 80 8.82 -5.60 10.27
CA ILE A 80 8.06 -6.83 10.03
C ILE A 80 7.05 -6.95 11.16
N THR A 81 5.77 -6.93 10.82
CA THR A 81 4.73 -6.94 11.84
C THR A 81 4.58 -8.32 12.49
N PRO A 82 4.26 -8.37 13.80
CA PRO A 82 4.14 -9.65 14.48
C PRO A 82 3.00 -10.52 13.93
N LEU A 83 3.25 -11.82 13.87
CA LEU A 83 2.22 -12.84 13.73
C LEU A 83 2.09 -13.54 15.07
N ILE A 84 1.01 -13.24 15.80
CA ILE A 84 0.80 -13.63 17.21
C ILE A 84 -0.16 -14.82 17.24
N ARG A 85 0.23 -15.88 17.91
CA ARG A 85 -0.65 -17.04 18.16
C ARG A 85 -1.70 -16.71 19.21
N LEU A 86 -2.94 -17.18 18.98
CA LEU A 86 -4.07 -16.98 19.86
C LEU A 86 -4.54 -18.34 20.42
N GLU A 87 -3.75 -18.94 21.31
CA GLU A 87 -3.97 -20.30 21.84
C GLU A 87 -5.33 -20.44 22.53
N ASN A 88 -5.69 -19.49 23.40
CA ASN A 88 -6.98 -19.52 24.10
C ASN A 88 -8.15 -19.44 23.12
N LEU A 89 -8.05 -18.60 22.08
CA LEU A 89 -9.11 -18.47 21.08
C LEU A 89 -9.22 -19.74 20.22
N SER A 90 -8.09 -20.37 19.86
CA SER A 90 -8.09 -21.64 19.15
C SER A 90 -8.86 -22.71 19.92
N THR A 91 -8.58 -22.83 21.21
CA THR A 91 -9.27 -23.77 22.12
C THR A 91 -10.77 -23.49 22.23
N ILE A 92 -11.15 -22.21 22.41
CA ILE A 92 -12.57 -21.81 22.53
C ILE A 92 -13.35 -22.14 21.23
N LEU A 93 -12.71 -22.00 20.08
CA LEU A 93 -13.31 -22.27 18.77
C LEU A 93 -13.26 -23.75 18.36
N GLY A 94 -12.64 -24.60 19.19
CA GLY A 94 -12.51 -26.05 18.90
C GLY A 94 -11.50 -26.39 17.81
N PHE A 95 -10.55 -25.48 17.53
CA PHE A 95 -9.42 -25.71 16.63
C PHE A 95 -8.21 -26.26 17.40
N GLU A 96 -7.23 -26.76 16.67
CA GLU A 96 -5.93 -27.11 17.25
C GLU A 96 -5.28 -25.86 17.89
N ALA A 97 -4.50 -26.07 18.96
CA ALA A 97 -3.98 -24.98 19.79
C ALA A 97 -3.18 -23.90 19.03
N GLU A 98 -2.60 -24.27 17.89
CA GLU A 98 -1.74 -23.37 17.11
C GLU A 98 -2.36 -22.96 15.76
N SER A 99 -3.68 -22.99 15.62
CA SER A 99 -4.37 -22.76 14.33
C SER A 99 -4.79 -21.30 14.10
N VAL A 100 -4.97 -20.50 15.17
CA VAL A 100 -5.47 -19.13 15.05
C VAL A 100 -4.37 -18.12 15.36
N PHE A 101 -4.21 -17.17 14.44
CA PHE A 101 -3.20 -16.11 14.55
C PHE A 101 -3.83 -14.73 14.35
N ILE A 102 -3.18 -13.71 14.88
CA ILE A 102 -3.43 -12.31 14.53
C ILE A 102 -2.16 -11.68 13.94
N LYS A 103 -2.31 -11.02 12.80
CA LYS A 103 -1.28 -10.19 12.19
C LYS A 103 -1.43 -8.77 12.72
N ASP A 104 -0.55 -8.33 13.63
CA ASP A 104 -0.65 -7.03 14.29
C ASP A 104 -0.05 -5.91 13.46
N GLU A 105 -0.86 -5.30 12.60
CA GLU A 105 -0.47 -4.18 11.73
C GLU A 105 -0.38 -2.83 12.46
N SER A 106 -0.71 -2.75 13.73
CA SER A 106 -0.61 -1.52 14.54
C SER A 106 0.82 -1.07 14.80
N ARG A 107 1.79 -1.96 14.59
CA ARG A 107 3.23 -1.69 14.77
C ARG A 107 3.86 -0.90 13.63
N LEU A 108 3.14 -0.71 12.55
CA LEU A 108 3.61 0.13 11.43
C LEU A 108 3.54 1.61 11.76
N PRO A 109 4.35 2.46 11.09
CA PRO A 109 4.24 3.91 11.21
C PRO A 109 2.79 4.40 11.04
N THR A 110 2.41 5.42 11.81
CA THR A 110 1.03 5.91 11.93
C THR A 110 0.00 4.88 12.44
N GLY A 111 0.47 3.84 13.14
CA GLY A 111 -0.35 2.90 13.88
C GLY A 111 -1.29 2.03 13.02
N SER A 112 -1.04 1.88 11.73
CA SER A 112 -1.96 1.14 10.87
C SER A 112 -1.32 0.56 9.61
N PHE A 113 -1.96 -0.48 9.05
CA PHE A 113 -1.57 -1.09 7.76
C PHE A 113 -1.60 -0.11 6.56
N LYS A 114 -2.11 1.11 6.74
CA LYS A 114 -2.12 2.13 5.68
C LYS A 114 -0.70 2.52 5.28
N ALA A 115 0.25 2.48 6.21
CA ALA A 115 1.66 2.74 5.97
C ALA A 115 2.23 1.93 4.79
N ARG A 116 1.89 0.65 4.65
CA ARG A 116 2.35 -0.19 3.54
C ARG A 116 2.04 0.42 2.17
N GLY A 117 0.76 0.72 1.95
CA GLY A 117 0.32 1.26 0.67
C GLY A 117 0.79 2.69 0.42
N LEU A 118 0.72 3.55 1.45
CA LEU A 118 1.07 4.96 1.29
C LEU A 118 2.59 5.15 1.22
N GLY A 119 3.38 4.37 1.97
CA GLY A 119 4.84 4.36 1.84
C GLY A 119 5.27 3.99 0.42
N MET A 120 4.63 2.99 -0.19
CA MET A 120 4.88 2.61 -1.58
C MET A 120 4.46 3.69 -2.57
N ALA A 121 3.24 4.22 -2.43
CA ALA A 121 2.72 5.25 -3.34
C ALA A 121 3.57 6.52 -3.29
N VAL A 122 4.01 6.96 -2.11
CA VAL A 122 4.88 8.14 -1.96
C VAL A 122 6.29 7.88 -2.50
N SER A 123 6.83 6.68 -2.33
CA SER A 123 8.12 6.31 -2.91
C SER A 123 8.06 6.34 -4.44
N MET A 124 6.99 5.81 -5.03
CA MET A 124 6.78 5.89 -6.47
C MET A 124 6.49 7.31 -6.94
N ALA A 125 5.76 8.11 -6.17
CA ALA A 125 5.56 9.52 -6.48
C ALA A 125 6.89 10.29 -6.54
N LYS A 126 7.79 10.03 -5.59
CA LYS A 126 9.15 10.59 -5.60
C LYS A 126 9.93 10.15 -6.85
N GLU A 127 9.87 8.86 -7.20
CA GLU A 127 10.54 8.31 -8.39
C GLU A 127 10.02 8.91 -9.70
N LEU A 128 8.71 9.18 -9.77
CA LEU A 128 8.05 9.78 -10.92
C LEU A 128 8.11 11.32 -10.94
N GLY A 129 8.78 11.94 -9.96
CA GLY A 129 8.93 13.39 -9.89
C GLY A 129 7.66 14.16 -9.49
N ILE A 130 6.67 13.48 -8.92
CA ILE A 130 5.42 14.10 -8.44
C ILE A 130 5.73 15.00 -7.25
N ARG A 131 5.23 16.22 -7.27
CA ARG A 131 5.50 17.27 -6.26
C ARG A 131 4.34 17.55 -5.33
N HIS A 132 3.15 17.06 -5.64
CA HIS A 132 1.96 17.31 -4.85
C HIS A 132 1.04 16.08 -4.88
N LEU A 133 0.69 15.59 -3.71
CA LEU A 133 -0.22 14.45 -3.52
C LEU A 133 -1.53 14.91 -2.91
N SER A 134 -2.62 14.29 -3.31
CA SER A 134 -3.95 14.56 -2.72
C SER A 134 -4.69 13.26 -2.41
N ILE A 135 -5.52 13.28 -1.37
CA ILE A 135 -6.33 12.12 -0.98
C ILE A 135 -7.64 12.54 -0.31
N PRO A 136 -8.79 11.94 -0.68
CA PRO A 136 -10.00 11.99 0.11
C PRO A 136 -9.93 10.90 1.20
N THR A 137 -10.20 11.23 2.45
CA THR A 137 -10.13 10.25 3.54
C THR A 137 -10.95 10.67 4.75
N ASN A 138 -11.49 9.69 5.46
CA ASN A 138 -12.11 9.87 6.78
C ASN A 138 -11.36 9.11 7.89
N GLY A 139 -10.06 8.82 7.71
CA GLY A 139 -9.29 8.07 8.70
C GLY A 139 -7.81 7.92 8.36
N ASN A 140 -7.22 6.83 8.80
CA ASN A 140 -5.77 6.54 8.83
C ASN A 140 -5.04 6.67 7.48
N ALA A 141 -5.73 6.74 6.34
CA ALA A 141 -5.07 6.91 5.05
C ALA A 141 -4.52 8.34 4.88
N GLY A 142 -5.22 9.35 5.40
CA GLY A 142 -4.73 10.73 5.42
C GLY A 142 -3.46 10.88 6.27
N SER A 143 -3.51 10.39 7.51
CA SER A 143 -2.36 10.43 8.42
C SER A 143 -1.14 9.74 7.82
N ALA A 144 -1.31 8.54 7.25
CA ALA A 144 -0.21 7.83 6.63
C ALA A 144 0.34 8.59 5.40
N LEU A 145 -0.53 9.11 4.52
CA LEU A 145 -0.07 9.89 3.37
C LEU A 145 0.69 11.14 3.82
N ALA A 146 0.15 11.88 4.77
CA ALA A 146 0.78 13.10 5.30
C ALA A 146 2.18 12.83 5.85
N ALA A 147 2.34 11.77 6.68
CA ALA A 147 3.61 11.38 7.27
C ALA A 147 4.67 11.03 6.21
N TYR A 148 4.33 10.18 5.25
CA TYR A 148 5.26 9.79 4.19
C TYR A 148 5.56 10.94 3.22
N ALA A 149 4.56 11.76 2.86
CA ALA A 149 4.74 12.94 2.00
C ALA A 149 5.66 13.98 2.67
N SER A 150 5.47 14.23 3.96
CA SER A 150 6.35 15.08 4.78
C SER A 150 7.79 14.57 4.76
N ARG A 151 7.98 13.28 4.99
CA ARG A 151 9.31 12.63 4.92
C ARG A 151 9.97 12.76 3.55
N ALA A 152 9.19 12.76 2.48
CA ALA A 152 9.66 12.88 1.11
C ALA A 152 9.87 14.33 0.65
N GLY A 153 9.42 15.33 1.40
CA GLY A 153 9.39 16.72 0.98
C GLY A 153 8.38 16.99 -0.15
N ILE A 154 7.31 16.20 -0.22
CA ILE A 154 6.24 16.31 -1.22
C ILE A 154 5.03 16.99 -0.57
N ARG A 155 4.43 17.98 -1.25
CA ARG A 155 3.20 18.62 -0.76
C ARG A 155 2.07 17.62 -0.64
N CYS A 156 1.26 17.75 0.40
CA CYS A 156 0.13 16.86 0.65
C CYS A 156 -1.13 17.66 0.94
N THR A 157 -2.20 17.40 0.21
CA THR A 157 -3.54 17.93 0.46
C THR A 157 -4.48 16.79 0.82
N VAL A 158 -5.19 16.95 1.93
CA VAL A 158 -6.14 15.95 2.43
C VAL A 158 -7.51 16.58 2.55
N LEU A 159 -8.50 15.97 1.93
CA LEU A 159 -9.90 16.34 2.06
C LEU A 159 -10.62 15.34 2.94
N CYS A 160 -11.20 15.84 4.02
CA CYS A 160 -11.94 15.05 5.00
C CYS A 160 -13.42 15.42 4.99
N PRO A 161 -14.35 14.47 4.98
CA PRO A 161 -15.75 14.78 5.28
C PRO A 161 -15.88 15.31 6.72
N ASP A 162 -16.93 16.05 7.01
CA ASP A 162 -17.16 16.71 8.30
C ASP A 162 -17.35 15.74 9.47
N ASN A 163 -17.75 14.50 9.19
CA ASN A 163 -17.87 13.43 10.18
C ASN A 163 -16.56 12.67 10.44
N THR A 164 -15.44 13.14 9.91
CA THR A 164 -14.13 12.51 10.17
C THR A 164 -13.74 12.69 11.63
N PRO A 165 -13.29 11.63 12.34
CA PRO A 165 -12.85 11.75 13.73
C PRO A 165 -11.74 12.81 13.87
N GLU A 166 -11.90 13.70 14.85
CA GLU A 166 -11.00 14.82 15.09
C GLU A 166 -9.54 14.40 15.24
N ILE A 167 -9.30 13.24 15.85
CA ILE A 167 -7.94 12.70 16.01
C ILE A 167 -7.25 12.48 14.65
N ASN A 168 -7.96 11.97 13.64
CA ASN A 168 -7.40 11.77 12.31
C ASN A 168 -7.12 13.10 11.59
N ILE A 169 -7.97 14.11 11.78
CA ILE A 169 -7.75 15.46 11.23
C ILE A 169 -6.50 16.08 11.85
N ARG A 170 -6.41 16.06 13.19
CA ARG A 170 -5.25 16.59 13.92
C ARG A 170 -3.95 15.88 13.55
N GLU A 171 -3.98 14.55 13.49
CA GLU A 171 -2.82 13.75 13.09
C GLU A 171 -2.32 14.12 11.70
N THR A 172 -3.25 14.29 10.74
CA THR A 172 -2.92 14.70 9.37
C THR A 172 -2.29 16.11 9.33
N GLN A 173 -2.84 17.05 10.10
CA GLN A 173 -2.32 18.41 10.19
C GLN A 173 -0.93 18.48 10.84
N ILE A 174 -0.71 17.75 11.94
CA ILE A 174 0.59 17.68 12.63
C ILE A 174 1.68 17.13 11.72
N GLN A 175 1.33 16.20 10.82
CA GLN A 175 2.24 15.67 9.81
C GLN A 175 2.53 16.66 8.64
N GLY A 176 1.92 17.85 8.65
CA GLY A 176 2.22 18.92 7.69
C GLY A 176 1.37 18.94 6.43
N ALA A 177 0.28 18.18 6.35
CA ALA A 177 -0.62 18.24 5.22
C ALA A 177 -1.59 19.43 5.31
N SER A 178 -1.90 20.04 4.15
CA SER A 178 -3.03 20.97 4.01
C SER A 178 -4.32 20.18 4.12
N THR A 179 -5.00 20.27 5.26
CA THR A 179 -6.21 19.48 5.55
C THR A 179 -7.45 20.36 5.46
N HIS A 180 -8.40 19.96 4.63
CA HIS A 180 -9.65 20.68 4.40
C HIS A 180 -10.84 19.81 4.80
N ILE A 181 -11.78 20.39 5.54
CA ILE A 181 -13.01 19.73 5.94
C ILE A 181 -14.10 20.10 4.92
N VAL A 182 -14.75 19.09 4.37
CA VAL A 182 -15.83 19.22 3.38
C VAL A 182 -17.13 18.88 4.07
N ASN A 183 -18.11 19.77 3.97
CA ASN A 183 -19.47 19.49 4.43
C ASN A 183 -20.13 18.53 3.44
N GLY A 184 -20.00 17.23 3.70
CA GLY A 184 -20.50 16.18 2.81
C GLY A 184 -19.86 14.83 3.11
N LEU A 185 -20.03 13.87 2.20
CA LEU A 185 -19.51 12.51 2.32
C LEU A 185 -18.14 12.35 1.64
N ILE A 186 -17.51 11.22 1.88
CA ILE A 186 -16.20 10.88 1.28
C ILE A 186 -16.24 10.91 -0.27
N GLY A 187 -17.38 10.65 -0.87
CA GLY A 187 -17.59 10.73 -2.32
C GLY A 187 -17.41 12.16 -2.85
N GLU A 188 -17.94 13.15 -2.14
CA GLU A 188 -17.81 14.57 -2.49
C GLU A 188 -16.37 15.04 -2.36
N CYS A 189 -15.66 14.61 -1.31
CA CYS A 189 -14.22 14.84 -1.22
C CYS A 189 -13.47 14.24 -2.42
N GLY A 190 -13.88 13.06 -2.87
CA GLY A 190 -13.32 12.39 -4.05
C GLY A 190 -13.58 13.15 -5.35
N SER A 191 -14.79 13.69 -5.52
CA SER A 191 -15.15 14.52 -6.69
C SER A 191 -14.32 15.81 -6.72
N ILE A 192 -14.22 16.53 -5.60
CA ILE A 192 -13.41 17.75 -5.50
C ILE A 192 -11.95 17.48 -5.90
N ILE A 193 -11.37 16.35 -5.46
CA ILE A 193 -10.02 15.98 -5.87
C ILE A 193 -9.94 15.68 -7.36
N SER A 194 -10.89 14.94 -7.91
CA SER A 194 -10.91 14.61 -9.33
C SER A 194 -11.05 15.86 -10.22
N ASP A 195 -11.99 16.74 -9.90
CA ASP A 195 -12.22 17.98 -10.61
C ASP A 195 -11.04 18.93 -10.47
N GLY A 196 -10.42 18.95 -9.29
CA GLY A 196 -9.23 19.73 -9.00
C GLY A 196 -8.00 19.34 -9.84
N MET A 197 -7.92 18.11 -10.36
CA MET A 197 -6.81 17.67 -11.22
C MET A 197 -6.70 18.46 -12.53
N GLU A 198 -7.78 19.11 -12.96
CA GLU A 198 -7.77 20.00 -14.14
C GLU A 198 -7.16 21.37 -13.82
N HIS A 199 -7.08 21.76 -12.56
CA HIS A 199 -6.70 23.12 -12.12
C HIS A 199 -5.48 23.16 -11.22
N VAL A 200 -5.19 22.05 -10.55
CA VAL A 200 -4.09 21.92 -9.59
C VAL A 200 -3.22 20.73 -9.97
N ASP A 201 -1.92 20.98 -10.09
CA ASP A 201 -0.94 19.93 -10.37
C ASP A 201 -0.74 19.03 -9.13
N TRP A 202 -1.73 18.22 -8.82
CA TRP A 202 -1.67 17.18 -7.80
C TRP A 202 -1.96 15.79 -8.35
N PHE A 203 -1.34 14.79 -7.75
CA PHE A 203 -1.60 13.39 -8.04
C PHE A 203 -2.54 12.80 -6.98
N ALA A 204 -3.68 12.28 -7.41
CA ALA A 204 -4.68 11.70 -6.52
C ALA A 204 -4.28 10.29 -6.07
N VAL A 205 -3.95 10.15 -4.78
CA VAL A 205 -3.61 8.85 -4.16
C VAL A 205 -4.87 8.22 -3.54
N SER A 206 -5.92 8.08 -4.35
CA SER A 206 -7.18 7.49 -3.93
C SER A 206 -7.18 5.96 -4.08
N THR A 207 -8.09 5.29 -3.37
CA THR A 207 -8.22 3.83 -3.42
C THR A 207 -8.53 3.36 -4.83
N LEU A 208 -7.69 2.47 -5.38
CA LEU A 208 -7.79 1.89 -6.74
C LEU A 208 -7.76 2.93 -7.87
N LYS A 209 -7.30 4.15 -7.60
CA LYS A 209 -7.14 5.23 -8.58
C LYS A 209 -5.67 5.48 -8.95
N GLU A 210 -4.75 4.68 -8.43
CA GLU A 210 -3.34 4.66 -8.77
C GLU A 210 -2.80 3.23 -8.56
N PRO A 211 -1.73 2.80 -9.24
CA PRO A 211 -1.33 1.39 -9.28
C PRO A 211 -0.51 0.92 -8.05
N TYR A 212 0.07 1.83 -7.27
CA TYR A 212 1.18 1.47 -6.38
C TYR A 212 0.78 1.12 -4.94
N ARG A 213 -0.38 1.60 -4.45
CA ARG A 213 -0.87 1.24 -3.12
C ARG A 213 -1.10 -0.26 -2.95
N ILE A 214 -1.54 -0.93 -4.01
CA ILE A 214 -1.72 -2.39 -4.03
C ILE A 214 -0.38 -3.09 -3.81
N GLU A 215 0.68 -2.60 -4.45
CA GLU A 215 2.03 -3.17 -4.33
C GLU A 215 2.59 -3.04 -2.91
N GLY A 216 2.37 -1.90 -2.27
CA GLY A 216 2.69 -1.76 -0.84
C GLY A 216 1.89 -2.74 0.03
N LYS A 217 0.60 -2.94 -0.26
CA LYS A 217 -0.25 -3.91 0.46
C LYS A 217 0.16 -5.37 0.23
N LYS A 218 0.70 -5.68 -0.94
CA LYS A 218 1.26 -6.99 -1.26
C LYS A 218 2.28 -7.47 -0.23
N THR A 219 3.04 -6.55 0.36
CA THR A 219 4.06 -6.88 1.37
C THR A 219 3.50 -7.56 2.62
N MET A 220 2.23 -7.33 2.97
CA MET A 220 1.58 -8.05 4.07
C MET A 220 1.42 -9.54 3.76
N GLY A 221 1.08 -9.88 2.51
CA GLY A 221 1.02 -11.27 2.06
C GLY A 221 2.41 -11.91 2.01
N LEU A 222 3.44 -11.17 1.59
CA LEU A 222 4.82 -11.66 1.58
C LEU A 222 5.34 -11.95 2.99
N GLU A 223 5.08 -11.06 3.95
CA GLU A 223 5.42 -11.28 5.35
C GLU A 223 4.68 -12.50 5.92
N LEU A 224 3.39 -12.61 5.61
CA LEU A 224 2.58 -13.73 6.08
C LEU A 224 3.13 -15.07 5.56
N ALA A 225 3.43 -15.14 4.26
CA ALA A 225 4.03 -16.31 3.65
C ALA A 225 5.39 -16.66 4.30
N GLU A 226 6.27 -15.67 4.50
CA GLU A 226 7.58 -15.90 5.13
C GLU A 226 7.45 -16.36 6.60
N GLN A 227 6.55 -15.74 7.37
CA GLN A 227 6.34 -16.04 8.79
C GLN A 227 5.68 -17.42 9.02
N MET A 228 4.99 -17.94 8.02
CA MET A 228 4.37 -19.27 8.02
C MET A 228 5.17 -20.31 7.21
N ASP A 229 6.47 -20.09 7.06
CA ASP A 229 7.38 -21.02 6.35
C ASP A 229 6.91 -21.32 4.91
N TRP A 230 6.32 -20.29 4.26
CA TRP A 230 5.75 -20.34 2.90
C TRP A 230 4.53 -21.25 2.76
N ASN A 231 3.95 -21.69 3.87
CA ASN A 231 2.64 -22.32 3.92
C ASN A 231 1.58 -21.24 4.19
N LEU A 232 0.67 -21.05 3.26
CA LEU A 232 -0.35 -20.02 3.40
C LEU A 232 -1.46 -20.48 4.34
N PRO A 233 -2.10 -19.57 5.10
CA PRO A 233 -3.25 -19.92 5.92
C PRO A 233 -4.44 -20.33 5.04
N ASP A 234 -5.28 -21.24 5.52
CA ASP A 234 -6.49 -21.69 4.83
C ASP A 234 -7.53 -20.56 4.72
N VAL A 235 -7.63 -19.71 5.75
CA VAL A 235 -8.60 -18.63 5.83
C VAL A 235 -7.95 -17.37 6.41
N ILE A 236 -8.27 -16.22 5.83
CA ILE A 236 -7.87 -14.89 6.32
C ILE A 236 -9.12 -14.04 6.53
N PHE A 237 -9.35 -13.62 7.77
CA PHE A 237 -10.33 -12.58 8.08
C PHE A 237 -9.65 -11.21 8.00
N TYR A 238 -10.12 -10.38 7.09
CA TYR A 238 -9.50 -9.10 6.82
C TYR A 238 -10.53 -7.95 6.86
N PRO A 239 -10.37 -6.97 7.76
CA PRO A 239 -11.26 -5.82 7.82
C PRO A 239 -11.09 -4.97 6.56
N THR A 240 -12.11 -4.94 5.72
CA THR A 240 -12.05 -4.35 4.38
C THR A 240 -12.84 -3.05 4.29
N GLY A 241 -12.14 -1.95 3.97
CA GLY A 241 -12.77 -0.73 3.46
C GLY A 241 -12.73 -0.73 1.93
N GLY A 242 -11.78 0.00 1.33
CA GLY A 242 -11.65 0.09 -0.14
C GLY A 242 -11.00 -1.11 -0.85
N GLY A 243 -10.69 -2.20 -0.18
CA GLY A 243 -10.27 -3.47 -0.79
C GLY A 243 -8.78 -3.60 -1.16
N THR A 244 -7.97 -2.53 -1.15
CA THR A 244 -6.56 -2.61 -1.60
C THR A 244 -5.72 -3.64 -0.85
N GLY A 245 -6.01 -3.89 0.44
CA GLY A 245 -5.24 -4.85 1.24
C GLY A 245 -5.52 -6.29 0.85
N ILE A 246 -6.79 -6.66 0.71
CA ILE A 246 -7.16 -8.01 0.28
C ILE A 246 -6.71 -8.30 -1.15
N ILE A 247 -6.83 -7.30 -2.04
CA ILE A 247 -6.33 -7.41 -3.42
C ILE A 247 -4.80 -7.58 -3.43
N GLY A 248 -4.07 -6.82 -2.60
CA GLY A 248 -2.62 -6.92 -2.48
C GLY A 248 -2.17 -8.31 -2.00
N MET A 249 -2.81 -8.86 -0.96
CA MET A 249 -2.53 -10.22 -0.49
C MET A 249 -2.88 -11.27 -1.54
N TRP A 250 -4.04 -11.17 -2.18
CA TRP A 250 -4.46 -12.06 -3.25
C TRP A 250 -3.44 -12.05 -4.40
N LYS A 251 -3.03 -10.85 -4.85
CA LYS A 251 -2.00 -10.69 -5.88
C LYS A 251 -0.68 -11.34 -5.47
N CYS A 252 -0.24 -11.10 -4.22
CA CYS A 252 0.94 -11.75 -3.66
C CYS A 252 0.88 -13.27 -3.79
N PHE A 253 -0.20 -13.88 -3.33
CA PHE A 253 -0.33 -15.32 -3.31
C PHE A 253 -0.39 -15.95 -4.70
N HIS A 254 -0.89 -15.22 -5.71
CA HIS A 254 -0.82 -15.65 -7.12
C HIS A 254 0.61 -15.55 -7.66
N GLU A 255 1.29 -14.44 -7.43
CA GLU A 255 2.68 -14.24 -7.88
C GLU A 255 3.67 -15.23 -7.22
N LEU A 256 3.38 -15.73 -6.02
CA LEU A 256 4.20 -16.73 -5.35
C LEU A 256 4.00 -18.17 -5.88
N LYS A 257 2.95 -18.42 -6.65
CA LYS A 257 2.68 -19.73 -7.27
C LYS A 257 3.36 -19.90 -8.62
N GLU A 258 3.68 -18.82 -9.30
CA GLU A 258 4.37 -18.79 -10.59
C GLU A 258 5.90 -18.84 -10.42
#